data_170d5825a2bbba9ca5c40d6dc2087230
#
_entry.id   170d5825a2bbba9ca5c40d6dc2087230
#
_cell.length_a   1.000
_cell.length_b   1.000
_cell.length_c   1.000
_cell.angle_alpha   90.00
_cell.angle_beta   90.00
_cell.angle_gamma   90.00
#
_symmetry.space_group_name_H-M   'P 1'
#
loop_
_entity.id
_entity.type
_entity.pdbx_description
1 polymer ?
#
loop_
_entity_poly.entity_id
_entity_poly.type
_entity_poly.pdbx_seq_one_letter_code
_entity_poly.pdbx_strand_id
1 'polypeptide(L)'
;MILTLENITKSFNEKKILDNVNFYINNNDKIGLVGVNGTGKSTLLKIAARTEEPDAGKVVCSNGVRISYLPQTPEFKENTTVMEQLFINAAPEAKALMEYEAKAILNKLNITEVDKCVGLLSAGQRKRVAIACALVVPCELLIFDEPTNHLDNDMILW
;
A
#
# COMPACT_ATOMS: atom_id res chain seq x y z
N MET A 1 6.47 9.45 -17.14
CA MET A 1 5.22 8.75 -16.83
C MET A 1 5.58 7.46 -16.11
N ILE A 2 5.01 7.19 -14.94
CA ILE A 2 5.31 6.00 -14.12
C ILE A 2 4.37 4.86 -14.49
N LEU A 3 3.07 5.18 -14.54
CA LEU A 3 2.00 4.20 -14.73
C LEU A 3 0.91 4.78 -15.62
N THR A 4 0.36 3.94 -16.49
CA THR A 4 -0.83 4.25 -17.31
C THR A 4 -1.80 3.10 -17.24
N LEU A 5 -3.06 3.43 -17.02
CA LEU A 5 -4.20 2.54 -17.15
C LEU A 5 -4.96 2.97 -18.40
N GLU A 6 -5.16 2.05 -19.34
CA GLU A 6 -5.82 2.33 -20.63
C GLU A 6 -7.06 1.46 -20.78
N ASN A 7 -8.20 2.12 -20.93
CA ASN A 7 -9.52 1.50 -21.19
C ASN A 7 -9.88 0.41 -20.16
N ILE A 8 -9.55 0.64 -18.89
CA ILE A 8 -9.77 -0.33 -17.83
C ILE A 8 -11.26 -0.55 -17.59
N THR A 9 -11.66 -1.80 -17.71
CA THR A 9 -13.01 -2.26 -17.36
C THR A 9 -12.91 -3.37 -16.33
N LYS A 10 -13.75 -3.32 -15.30
CA LYS A 10 -13.84 -4.35 -14.26
C LYS A 10 -15.27 -4.50 -13.79
N SER A 11 -15.72 -5.75 -13.68
CA SER A 11 -17.04 -6.11 -13.18
C SER A 11 -16.94 -7.14 -12.06
N PHE A 12 -17.87 -7.11 -11.13
CA PHE A 12 -18.06 -8.14 -10.12
C PHE A 12 -19.54 -8.55 -10.13
N ASN A 13 -19.81 -9.86 -10.24
CA ASN A 13 -21.16 -10.40 -10.24
C ASN A 13 -22.11 -9.61 -11.19
N GLU A 14 -21.73 -9.47 -12.45
CA GLU A 14 -22.46 -8.75 -13.51
C GLU A 14 -22.58 -7.23 -13.32
N LYS A 15 -22.18 -6.70 -12.17
CA LYS A 15 -22.14 -5.26 -11.93
C LYS A 15 -20.80 -4.68 -12.40
N LYS A 16 -20.86 -3.81 -13.42
CA LYS A 16 -19.70 -3.06 -13.89
C LYS A 16 -19.32 -2.01 -12.84
N ILE A 17 -18.10 -2.10 -12.34
CA ILE A 17 -17.55 -1.21 -11.31
C ILE A 17 -16.62 -0.16 -11.94
N LEU A 18 -15.82 -0.56 -12.92
CA LEU A 18 -15.03 0.35 -13.75
C LEU A 18 -15.45 0.16 -15.20
N ASP A 19 -15.65 1.26 -15.92
CA ASP A 19 -16.09 1.25 -17.31
C ASP A 19 -15.21 2.16 -18.15
N ASN A 20 -14.31 1.56 -18.93
CA ASN A 20 -13.42 2.24 -19.86
C ASN A 20 -12.62 3.40 -19.22
N VAL A 21 -12.10 3.14 -18.03
CA VAL A 21 -11.36 4.14 -17.25
C VAL A 21 -9.95 4.31 -17.81
N ASN A 22 -9.58 5.57 -18.04
CA ASN A 22 -8.23 5.95 -18.42
C ASN A 22 -7.62 6.81 -17.32
N PHE A 23 -6.40 6.47 -16.91
CA PHE A 23 -5.71 7.15 -15.82
C PHE A 23 -4.20 7.04 -15.98
N TYR A 24 -3.47 8.08 -15.63
CA TYR A 24 -2.02 8.08 -15.72
C TYR A 24 -1.38 8.77 -14.52
N ILE A 25 -0.18 8.33 -14.16
CA ILE A 25 0.63 8.85 -13.06
C ILE A 25 2.00 9.23 -13.60
N ASN A 26 2.43 10.46 -13.34
CA ASN A 26 3.76 10.94 -13.67
C ASN A 26 4.69 10.90 -12.44
N ASN A 27 5.97 11.15 -12.68
CA ASN A 27 6.93 11.32 -11.59
C ASN A 27 6.52 12.51 -10.71
N ASN A 28 6.64 12.33 -9.41
CA ASN A 28 6.31 13.32 -8.37
C ASN A 28 4.83 13.75 -8.30
N ASP A 29 3.92 13.08 -9.00
CA ASP A 29 2.50 13.33 -8.82
C ASP A 29 2.06 12.93 -7.40
N LYS A 30 1.18 13.76 -6.81
CA LYS A 30 0.45 13.46 -5.58
C LYS A 30 -1.03 13.48 -5.90
N ILE A 31 -1.66 12.30 -5.87
CA ILE A 31 -3.01 12.11 -6.38
C ILE A 31 -3.92 11.61 -5.26
N GLY A 32 -5.00 12.31 -5.01
CA GLY A 32 -6.09 11.87 -4.12
C GLY A 32 -7.27 11.35 -4.93
N LEU A 33 -7.64 10.09 -4.72
CA LEU A 33 -8.82 9.49 -5.33
C LEU A 33 -10.02 9.65 -4.39
N VAL A 34 -10.97 10.49 -4.79
CA VAL A 34 -12.14 10.84 -3.98
C VAL A 34 -13.43 10.33 -4.63
N GLY A 35 -14.35 9.86 -3.83
CA GLY A 35 -15.66 9.39 -4.30
C GLY A 35 -16.41 8.61 -3.23
N VAL A 36 -17.71 8.36 -3.43
CA VAL A 36 -18.56 7.58 -2.52
C VAL A 36 -18.04 6.14 -2.38
N ASN A 37 -18.39 5.49 -1.27
CA ASN A 37 -18.02 4.09 -1.06
C ASN A 37 -18.71 3.19 -2.10
N GLY A 38 -18.00 2.16 -2.56
CA GLY A 38 -18.51 1.22 -3.55
C GLY A 38 -18.43 1.69 -5.02
N THR A 39 -17.78 2.84 -5.30
CA THR A 39 -17.60 3.33 -6.68
C THR A 39 -16.39 2.75 -7.41
N GLY A 40 -15.67 1.83 -6.80
CA GLY A 40 -14.52 1.15 -7.44
C GLY A 40 -13.15 1.77 -7.14
N LYS A 41 -13.04 2.69 -6.18
CA LYS A 41 -11.74 3.30 -5.79
C LYS A 41 -10.68 2.23 -5.46
N SER A 42 -10.98 1.35 -4.50
CA SER A 42 -10.07 0.27 -4.09
C SER A 42 -9.77 -0.70 -5.24
N THR A 43 -10.74 -0.96 -6.12
CA THR A 43 -10.54 -1.78 -7.32
C THR A 43 -9.55 -1.12 -8.28
N LEU A 44 -9.71 0.19 -8.53
CA LEU A 44 -8.78 0.94 -9.37
C LEU A 44 -7.37 0.95 -8.78
N LEU A 45 -7.24 1.16 -7.44
CA LEU A 45 -5.96 1.14 -6.75
C LEU A 45 -5.30 -0.25 -6.81
N LYS A 46 -6.07 -1.33 -6.64
CA LYS A 46 -5.55 -2.70 -6.79
C LYS A 46 -5.07 -3.00 -8.20
N ILE A 47 -5.79 -2.54 -9.21
CA ILE A 47 -5.38 -2.68 -10.62
C ILE A 47 -4.11 -1.86 -10.88
N ALA A 48 -4.03 -0.63 -10.38
CA ALA A 48 -2.84 0.20 -10.47
C ALA A 48 -1.64 -0.44 -9.75
N ALA A 49 -1.87 -1.08 -8.60
CA ALA A 49 -0.87 -1.84 -7.85
C ALA A 49 -0.52 -3.19 -8.47
N ARG A 50 -1.23 -3.61 -9.52
CA ARG A 50 -1.07 -4.90 -10.22
C ARG A 50 -1.36 -6.12 -9.32
N THR A 51 -2.18 -5.93 -8.28
CA THR A 51 -2.67 -6.99 -7.39
C THR A 51 -4.03 -7.53 -7.82
N GLU A 52 -4.70 -6.86 -8.76
CA GLU A 52 -5.96 -7.26 -9.39
C GLU A 52 -5.85 -7.07 -10.91
N GLU A 53 -6.33 -8.02 -11.69
CA GLU A 53 -6.36 -7.90 -13.15
C GLU A 53 -7.66 -7.25 -13.62
N PRO A 54 -7.62 -6.33 -14.59
CA PRO A 54 -8.83 -5.82 -15.23
C PRO A 54 -9.45 -6.88 -16.14
N ASP A 55 -10.77 -6.80 -16.38
CA ASP A 55 -11.45 -7.67 -17.33
C ASP A 55 -11.16 -7.24 -18.79
N ALA A 56 -10.91 -5.95 -19.01
CA ALA A 56 -10.47 -5.40 -20.29
C ALA A 56 -9.58 -4.16 -20.06
N GLY A 57 -8.82 -3.79 -21.07
CA GLY A 57 -7.85 -2.71 -21.01
C GLY A 57 -6.45 -3.22 -20.66
N LYS A 58 -5.54 -2.32 -20.38
CA LYS A 58 -4.17 -2.68 -20.03
C LYS A 58 -3.56 -1.71 -19.00
N VAL A 59 -2.65 -2.24 -18.19
CA VAL A 59 -1.82 -1.49 -17.27
C VAL A 59 -0.40 -1.46 -17.82
N VAL A 60 0.09 -0.28 -18.15
CA VAL A 60 1.45 -0.06 -18.63
C VAL A 60 2.26 0.63 -17.53
N CYS A 61 3.34 -0.01 -17.11
CA CYS A 61 4.24 0.52 -16.10
C CYS A 61 5.62 0.71 -16.74
N SER A 62 6.28 1.81 -16.43
CA SER A 62 7.66 2.04 -16.89
C SER A 62 8.61 1.00 -16.32
N ASN A 63 9.66 0.68 -17.08
CA ASN A 63 10.66 -0.31 -16.65
C ASN A 63 11.34 0.12 -15.35
N GLY A 64 11.51 -0.84 -14.43
CA GLY A 64 12.19 -0.63 -13.17
C GLY A 64 11.36 0.05 -12.08
N VAL A 65 10.11 0.40 -12.34
CA VAL A 65 9.21 0.97 -11.32
C VAL A 65 8.81 -0.11 -10.32
N ARG A 66 9.13 0.12 -9.07
CA ARG A 66 8.66 -0.67 -7.93
C ARG A 66 7.43 0.00 -7.35
N ILE A 67 6.40 -0.79 -7.11
CA ILE A 67 5.12 -0.31 -6.55
C ILE A 67 4.99 -0.86 -5.14
N SER A 68 4.75 0.02 -4.17
CA SER A 68 4.36 -0.36 -2.82
C SER A 68 2.88 -0.06 -2.63
N TYR A 69 2.12 -1.05 -2.16
CA TYR A 69 0.67 -0.93 -1.97
C TYR A 69 0.27 -1.26 -0.55
N LEU A 70 -0.40 -0.32 0.10
CA LEU A 70 -1.06 -0.54 1.38
C LEU A 70 -2.56 -0.76 1.16
N PRO A 71 -3.08 -1.98 1.33
CA PRO A 71 -4.50 -2.26 1.21
C PRO A 71 -5.28 -1.69 2.41
N GLN A 72 -6.59 -1.51 2.23
CA GLN A 72 -7.51 -1.09 3.30
C GLN A 72 -7.42 -2.02 4.52
N THR A 73 -7.35 -3.33 4.29
CA THR A 73 -7.16 -4.34 5.34
C THR A 73 -5.83 -5.05 5.11
N PRO A 74 -4.76 -4.65 5.82
CA PRO A 74 -3.46 -5.30 5.70
C PRO A 74 -3.47 -6.69 6.32
N GLU A 75 -2.84 -7.64 5.64
CA GLU A 75 -2.59 -8.98 6.16
C GLU A 75 -1.20 -9.06 6.78
N PHE A 76 -1.10 -9.79 7.88
CA PHE A 76 0.15 -10.01 8.58
C PHE A 76 0.40 -11.50 8.71
N LYS A 77 1.66 -11.89 8.63
CA LYS A 77 2.05 -13.27 8.94
C LYS A 77 2.02 -13.44 10.45
N GLU A 78 1.15 -14.33 10.92
CA GLU A 78 1.07 -14.67 12.34
C GLU A 78 2.44 -15.17 12.85
N ASN A 79 2.72 -14.91 14.12
CA ASN A 79 3.96 -15.31 14.81
C ASN A 79 5.24 -14.64 14.28
N THR A 80 5.16 -13.53 13.57
CA THR A 80 6.32 -12.71 13.24
C THR A 80 6.41 -11.49 14.16
N THR A 81 7.61 -11.00 14.40
CA THR A 81 7.82 -9.72 15.08
C THR A 81 7.51 -8.55 14.14
N VAL A 82 7.32 -7.36 14.73
CA VAL A 82 7.14 -6.13 13.95
C VAL A 82 8.29 -5.94 12.97
N MET A 83 9.53 -6.12 13.43
CA MET A 83 10.71 -5.95 12.57
C MET A 83 10.77 -6.97 11.44
N GLU A 84 10.45 -8.23 11.71
CA GLU A 84 10.39 -9.26 10.67
C GLU A 84 9.30 -8.99 9.64
N GLN A 85 8.16 -8.47 10.08
CA GLN A 85 7.04 -8.15 9.19
C GLN A 85 7.41 -7.06 8.17
N LEU A 86 8.22 -6.07 8.55
CA LEU A 86 8.65 -5.01 7.63
C LEU A 86 9.44 -5.55 6.43
N PHE A 87 10.13 -6.66 6.61
CA PHE A 87 11.02 -7.24 5.60
C PHE A 87 10.52 -8.58 5.05
N ILE A 88 9.26 -8.93 5.29
CA ILE A 88 8.73 -10.27 4.96
C ILE A 88 8.84 -10.62 3.47
N ASN A 89 8.74 -9.60 2.60
CA ASN A 89 8.84 -9.73 1.16
C ASN A 89 10.15 -9.13 0.59
N ALA A 90 11.07 -8.74 1.46
CA ALA A 90 12.34 -8.14 1.06
C ALA A 90 13.43 -9.21 0.94
N ALA A 91 14.44 -8.93 0.12
CA ALA A 91 15.64 -9.77 0.08
C ALA A 91 16.34 -9.74 1.45
N PRO A 92 16.98 -10.85 1.88
CA PRO A 92 17.63 -10.93 3.20
C PRO A 92 18.63 -9.81 3.46
N GLU A 93 19.34 -9.37 2.42
CA GLU A 93 20.34 -8.30 2.48
C GLU A 93 19.70 -6.94 2.76
N ALA A 94 18.45 -6.73 2.35
CA ALA A 94 17.73 -5.48 2.55
C ALA A 94 17.50 -5.19 4.05
N LYS A 95 17.24 -6.21 4.86
CA LYS A 95 17.07 -6.07 6.30
C LYS A 95 18.30 -5.45 6.95
N ALA A 96 19.49 -5.98 6.66
CA ALA A 96 20.74 -5.49 7.24
C ALA A 96 21.07 -4.05 6.83
N LEU A 97 20.74 -3.67 5.58
CA LEU A 97 21.00 -2.34 5.03
C LEU A 97 20.01 -1.29 5.52
N MET A 98 18.77 -1.68 5.80
CA MET A 98 17.65 -0.75 6.02
C MET A 98 17.11 -0.80 7.45
N GLU A 99 17.71 -1.57 8.34
CA GLU A 99 17.24 -1.73 9.74
C GLU A 99 17.20 -0.39 10.49
N TYR A 100 18.17 0.47 10.27
CA TYR A 100 18.21 1.79 10.90
C TYR A 100 17.05 2.68 10.42
N GLU A 101 16.81 2.73 9.13
CA GLU A 101 15.70 3.48 8.54
C GLU A 101 14.34 2.92 8.97
N ALA A 102 14.22 1.59 9.04
CA ALA A 102 13.04 0.91 9.53
C ALA A 102 12.71 1.32 10.98
N LYS A 103 13.72 1.33 11.88
CA LYS A 103 13.54 1.79 13.25
C LYS A 103 13.14 3.26 13.33
N ALA A 104 13.72 4.11 12.48
CA ALA A 104 13.38 5.53 12.43
C ALA A 104 11.91 5.74 11.98
N ILE A 105 11.44 4.99 10.97
CA ILE A 105 10.04 5.02 10.52
C ILE A 105 9.11 4.51 11.62
N LEU A 106 9.42 3.39 12.26
CA LEU A 106 8.61 2.83 13.35
C LEU A 106 8.50 3.82 14.52
N ASN A 107 9.60 4.46 14.92
CA ASN A 107 9.58 5.48 15.97
C ASN A 107 8.68 6.66 15.62
N LYS A 108 8.76 7.17 14.40
CA LYS A 108 7.86 8.23 13.92
C LYS A 108 6.37 7.82 13.96
N LEU A 109 6.10 6.54 13.74
CA LEU A 109 4.77 5.95 13.83
C LEU A 109 4.38 5.53 15.26
N ASN A 110 5.16 5.94 16.27
CA ASN A 110 4.96 5.58 17.70
C ASN A 110 4.90 4.06 17.92
N ILE A 111 5.72 3.30 17.21
CA ILE A 111 5.94 1.86 17.41
C ILE A 111 7.36 1.66 17.97
N THR A 112 7.45 1.40 19.27
CA THR A 112 8.73 1.22 19.97
C THR A 112 9.08 -0.24 20.23
N GLU A 113 8.07 -1.11 20.31
CA GLU A 113 8.24 -2.54 20.61
C GLU A 113 8.47 -3.34 19.32
N VAL A 114 9.66 -3.21 18.73
CA VAL A 114 10.00 -3.80 17.41
C VAL A 114 10.08 -5.33 17.42
N ASP A 115 10.36 -5.93 18.59
CA ASP A 115 10.45 -7.39 18.77
C ASP A 115 9.11 -8.02 19.19
N LYS A 116 8.07 -7.20 19.38
CA LYS A 116 6.75 -7.68 19.75
C LYS A 116 6.10 -8.41 18.57
N CYS A 117 5.42 -9.53 18.88
CA CYS A 117 4.65 -10.26 17.87
C CYS A 117 3.51 -9.40 17.33
N VAL A 118 3.35 -9.36 16.00
CA VAL A 118 2.30 -8.57 15.32
C VAL A 118 0.91 -8.98 15.76
N GLY A 119 0.69 -10.26 16.06
CA GLY A 119 -0.57 -10.78 16.57
C GLY A 119 -1.04 -10.17 17.90
N LEU A 120 -0.09 -9.63 18.71
CA LEU A 120 -0.38 -9.03 20.02
C LEU A 120 -0.62 -7.51 19.94
N LEU A 121 -0.58 -6.92 18.75
CA LEU A 121 -0.79 -5.50 18.53
C LEU A 121 -2.28 -5.15 18.46
N SER A 122 -2.63 -3.94 18.93
CA SER A 122 -3.96 -3.38 18.71
C SER A 122 -4.21 -3.11 17.22
N ALA A 123 -5.46 -2.93 16.82
CA ALA A 123 -5.82 -2.61 15.42
C ALA A 123 -5.09 -1.35 14.91
N GLY A 124 -5.04 -0.29 15.73
CA GLY A 124 -4.31 0.94 15.37
C GLY A 124 -2.80 0.73 15.26
N GLN A 125 -2.20 -0.05 16.16
CA GLN A 125 -0.78 -0.41 16.06
C GLN A 125 -0.50 -1.24 14.80
N ARG A 126 -1.34 -2.23 14.49
CA ARG A 126 -1.23 -3.01 13.24
C ARG A 126 -1.31 -2.11 12.01
N LYS A 127 -2.23 -1.16 11.96
CA LYS A 127 -2.32 -0.22 10.85
C LYS A 127 -1.05 0.61 10.68
N ARG A 128 -0.47 1.09 11.80
CA ARG A 128 0.80 1.83 11.78
C ARG A 128 1.97 0.96 11.30
N VAL A 129 2.03 -0.30 11.72
CA VAL A 129 3.02 -1.26 11.20
C VAL A 129 2.84 -1.49 9.70
N ALA A 130 1.60 -1.60 9.22
CA ALA A 130 1.32 -1.74 7.79
C ALA A 130 1.79 -0.53 6.96
N ILE A 131 1.60 0.68 7.49
CA ILE A 131 2.16 1.90 6.88
C ILE A 131 3.70 1.82 6.86
N ALA A 132 4.33 1.41 7.97
CA ALA A 132 5.77 1.22 8.01
C ALA A 132 6.26 0.22 6.95
N CYS A 133 5.58 -0.92 6.79
CA CYS A 133 5.89 -1.90 5.76
C CYS A 133 5.85 -1.31 4.34
N ALA A 134 4.88 -0.43 4.07
CA ALA A 134 4.78 0.22 2.77
C ALA A 134 5.86 1.28 2.52
N LEU A 135 6.40 1.89 3.58
CA LEU A 135 7.38 2.98 3.51
C LEU A 135 8.84 2.52 3.57
N VAL A 136 9.11 1.38 4.21
CA VAL A 136 10.49 0.92 4.46
C VAL A 136 11.20 0.52 3.18
N VAL A 137 10.51 -0.16 2.27
CA VAL A 137 11.12 -0.59 1.01
C VAL A 137 11.03 0.54 -0.02
N PRO A 138 12.17 1.01 -0.56
CA PRO A 138 12.16 2.06 -1.57
C PRO A 138 11.31 1.68 -2.78
N CYS A 139 10.44 2.59 -3.20
CA CYS A 139 9.56 2.41 -4.35
C CYS A 139 9.41 3.73 -5.12
N GLU A 140 9.12 3.65 -6.40
CA GLU A 140 8.86 4.79 -7.27
C GLU A 140 7.37 5.19 -7.26
N LEU A 141 6.49 4.26 -6.88
CA LEU A 141 5.06 4.50 -6.74
C LEU A 141 4.54 3.91 -5.43
N LEU A 142 3.99 4.77 -4.59
CA LEU A 142 3.36 4.40 -3.33
C LEU A 142 1.85 4.59 -3.44
N ILE A 143 1.10 3.54 -3.18
CA ILE A 143 -0.37 3.52 -3.26
C ILE A 143 -0.94 3.19 -1.89
N PHE A 144 -1.80 4.05 -1.38
CA PHE A 144 -2.54 3.84 -0.12
C PHE A 144 -4.04 3.72 -0.39
N ASP A 145 -4.67 2.68 0.14
CA ASP A 145 -6.12 2.51 0.12
C ASP A 145 -6.69 2.79 1.51
N GLU A 146 -7.35 3.94 1.67
CA GLU A 146 -7.93 4.43 2.93
C GLU A 146 -6.95 4.37 4.13
N PRO A 147 -5.77 5.01 4.04
CA PRO A 147 -4.72 4.88 5.06
C PRO A 147 -5.12 5.45 6.42
N THR A 148 -6.04 6.42 6.45
CA THR A 148 -6.43 7.14 7.67
C THR A 148 -7.46 6.41 8.53
N ASN A 149 -8.13 5.37 8.01
CA ASN A 149 -9.08 4.59 8.77
C ASN A 149 -8.40 3.94 9.98
N HIS A 150 -8.97 4.17 11.17
CA HIS A 150 -8.46 3.68 12.46
C HIS A 150 -7.13 4.32 12.93
N LEU A 151 -6.72 5.45 12.35
CA LEU A 151 -5.65 6.28 12.87
C LEU A 151 -6.22 7.41 13.75
N ASP A 152 -5.46 7.81 14.76
CA ASP A 152 -5.75 9.01 15.54
C ASP A 152 -5.39 10.29 14.75
N ASN A 153 -5.93 11.43 15.21
CA ASN A 153 -5.75 12.70 14.51
C ASN A 153 -4.27 13.11 14.41
N ASP A 154 -3.45 12.78 15.40
CA ASP A 154 -2.03 13.15 15.42
C ASP A 154 -1.26 12.40 14.34
N MET A 155 -1.68 11.16 14.03
CA MET A 155 -1.08 10.34 12.97
C MET A 155 -1.56 10.72 11.57
N ILE A 156 -2.75 11.32 11.44
CA ILE A 156 -3.26 11.80 10.14
C ILE A 156 -2.51 13.06 9.69
N LEU A 157 -2.04 13.87 10.62
CA LEU A 157 -1.32 15.11 10.34
C LEU A 157 0.17 14.89 10.02
N TRP A 158 0.69 13.69 10.21
CA TRP A 158 2.07 13.31 9.88
C TRP A 158 2.20 12.88 8.41
#